data_fb3538390d5ae5e7ba28b6ea2e712c82
#
_entry.id   fb3538390d5ae5e7ba28b6ea2e712c82
#
_cell.length_a   1.000
_cell.length_b   1.000
_cell.length_c   1.000
_cell.angle_alpha   90.00
_cell.angle_beta   90.00
_cell.angle_gamma   90.00
#
_symmetry.space_group_name_H-M   'P 1'
#
loop_
_entity.id
_entity.type
_entity.pdbx_description
1 polymer ?
#
loop_
_entity_poly.entity_id
_entity_poly.type
_entity_poly.pdbx_seq_one_letter_code
_entity_poly.pdbx_strand_id
1 'polypeptide(L)'
;MCSSDLAHAAHVAQSERLARRLYEVGGDAWTLVGNGLSNQSFVRGPEGIIAIDTGESIEEMRAAIAELRTVTDEPVVAVLLTHFHYVSGTQAVLDEVAATRGEAAAAALRIWGHAGIDANRSRAAGEIGTAYARGLVEQFAIVMPTEGEDGTVNVGLGLAWHNAEHAPFTQGYLAPTHTFDADTHLRIAGLDVEVTLAPRTPTTR
;
A
#
# COMPACT_ATOMS: atom_id res chain seq x y z
N MET A 1 0.37 -24.43 -14.52
CA MET A 1 0.59 -23.57 -15.70
C MET A 1 -0.77 -23.01 -16.06
N CYS A 2 -0.99 -21.70 -15.87
CA CYS A 2 -2.19 -21.06 -16.41
C CYS A 2 -2.23 -21.33 -17.90
N SER A 3 -3.42 -21.58 -18.45
CA SER A 3 -3.59 -21.74 -19.91
C SER A 3 -3.32 -20.40 -20.58
N SER A 4 -2.02 -20.11 -20.83
CA SER A 4 -1.59 -18.91 -21.55
C SER A 4 -2.24 -18.79 -22.94
N ASP A 5 -2.85 -19.86 -23.41
CA ASP A 5 -3.51 -19.92 -24.71
C ASP A 5 -4.86 -19.20 -24.74
N LEU A 6 -5.44 -18.90 -23.56
CA LEU A 6 -6.71 -18.20 -23.44
C LEU A 6 -6.57 -16.73 -23.07
N ALA A 7 -5.37 -16.28 -22.68
CA ALA A 7 -5.11 -14.90 -22.29
C ALA A 7 -4.33 -14.15 -23.38
N HIS A 8 -4.59 -12.84 -23.50
CA HIS A 8 -3.82 -12.01 -24.43
C HIS A 8 -2.35 -11.97 -24.02
N ALA A 9 -1.43 -12.11 -24.98
CA ALA A 9 0.02 -12.20 -24.71
C ALA A 9 0.58 -11.02 -23.90
N ALA A 10 0.07 -9.80 -24.10
CA ALA A 10 0.47 -8.65 -23.29
C ALA A 10 0.04 -8.76 -21.83
N HIS A 11 -1.09 -9.42 -21.54
CA HIS A 11 -1.54 -9.69 -20.16
C HIS A 11 -0.65 -10.72 -19.49
N VAL A 12 -0.26 -11.77 -20.21
CA VAL A 12 0.70 -12.76 -19.70
C VAL A 12 2.05 -12.11 -19.42
N ALA A 13 2.57 -11.29 -20.35
CA ALA A 13 3.85 -10.59 -20.19
C ALA A 13 3.83 -9.57 -19.02
N GLN A 14 2.67 -9.04 -18.63
CA GLN A 14 2.54 -8.15 -17.49
C GLN A 14 2.92 -8.84 -16.18
N SER A 15 2.71 -10.15 -16.03
CA SER A 15 3.05 -10.90 -14.82
C SER A 15 4.52 -10.81 -14.46
N GLU A 16 5.43 -10.72 -15.46
CA GLU A 16 6.86 -10.53 -15.21
C GLU A 16 7.17 -9.18 -14.54
N ARG A 17 6.41 -8.14 -14.90
CA ARG A 17 6.56 -6.79 -14.31
C ARG A 17 5.96 -6.70 -12.92
N LEU A 18 5.01 -7.57 -12.60
CA LEU A 18 4.36 -7.69 -11.30
C LEU A 18 5.10 -8.64 -10.35
N ALA A 19 6.20 -9.24 -10.77
CA ALA A 19 7.04 -10.06 -9.90
C ALA A 19 7.63 -9.19 -8.77
N ARG A 20 7.66 -9.75 -7.55
CA ARG A 20 8.14 -9.04 -6.37
C ARG A 20 9.57 -8.56 -6.53
N ARG A 21 9.77 -7.25 -6.42
CA ARG A 21 11.06 -6.61 -6.52
C ARG A 21 11.07 -5.22 -5.90
N LEU A 22 12.13 -4.92 -5.14
CA LEU A 22 12.43 -3.57 -4.68
C LEU A 22 13.20 -2.82 -5.78
N TYR A 23 12.64 -1.71 -6.22
CA TYR A 23 13.24 -0.81 -7.20
C TYR A 23 13.77 0.44 -6.50
N GLU A 24 15.00 0.83 -6.81
CA GLU A 24 15.55 2.14 -6.46
C GLU A 24 15.10 3.16 -7.50
N VAL A 25 14.61 4.31 -7.04
CA VAL A 25 14.10 5.39 -7.88
C VAL A 25 14.84 6.68 -7.52
N GLY A 26 15.69 7.16 -8.40
CA GLY A 26 16.37 8.45 -8.26
C GLY A 26 17.37 8.58 -7.09
N GLY A 27 17.78 7.46 -6.48
CA GLY A 27 18.83 7.43 -5.43
C GLY A 27 18.33 7.62 -4.00
N ASP A 28 17.17 8.27 -3.81
CA ASP A 28 16.61 8.56 -2.48
C ASP A 28 15.19 8.00 -2.28
N ALA A 29 14.73 7.16 -3.19
CA ALA A 29 13.44 6.51 -3.07
C ALA A 29 13.51 5.05 -3.50
N TRP A 30 12.64 4.24 -2.91
CA TRP A 30 12.47 2.83 -3.24
C TRP A 30 10.99 2.51 -3.37
N THR A 31 10.67 1.61 -4.27
CA THR A 31 9.30 1.11 -4.46
C THR A 31 9.32 -0.40 -4.54
N LEU A 32 8.61 -1.07 -3.65
CA LEU A 32 8.40 -2.50 -3.68
C LEU A 32 7.18 -2.80 -4.54
N VAL A 33 7.40 -3.45 -5.67
CA VAL A 33 6.38 -3.94 -6.59
C VAL A 33 6.12 -5.41 -6.31
N GLY A 34 4.88 -5.87 -6.51
CA GLY A 34 4.52 -7.29 -6.46
C GLY A 34 4.48 -7.92 -5.06
N ASN A 35 4.51 -7.09 -4.01
CA ASN A 35 4.32 -7.55 -2.64
C ASN A 35 2.83 -7.81 -2.32
N GLY A 36 1.96 -6.97 -2.87
CA GLY A 36 0.50 -7.05 -2.79
C GLY A 36 -0.11 -6.38 -4.02
N LEU A 37 -1.33 -5.90 -3.92
CA LEU A 37 -1.97 -5.10 -4.98
C LEU A 37 -1.34 -3.72 -5.10
N SER A 38 -1.02 -3.09 -3.97
CA SER A 38 -0.36 -1.78 -3.96
C SER A 38 1.15 -1.92 -3.92
N ASN A 39 1.83 -0.93 -4.45
CA ASN A 39 3.24 -0.74 -4.20
C ASN A 39 3.43 -0.03 -2.86
N GLN A 40 4.37 -0.49 -2.05
CA GLN A 40 4.83 0.24 -0.88
C GLN A 40 6.06 1.05 -1.28
N SER A 41 5.98 2.37 -1.15
CA SER A 41 7.07 3.26 -1.53
C SER A 41 7.70 3.92 -0.30
N PHE A 42 9.00 4.16 -0.40
CA PHE A 42 9.79 4.74 0.67
C PHE A 42 10.63 5.88 0.10
N VAL A 43 10.61 7.03 0.74
CA VAL A 43 11.36 8.21 0.31
C VAL A 43 12.26 8.68 1.45
N ARG A 44 13.55 8.80 1.17
CA ARG A 44 14.54 9.32 2.10
C ARG A 44 14.45 10.83 2.17
N GLY A 45 14.31 11.35 3.37
CA GLY A 45 14.48 12.76 3.68
C GLY A 45 15.63 13.00 4.66
N PRO A 46 16.00 14.25 4.93
CA PRO A 46 17.06 14.59 5.88
C PRO A 46 16.86 14.07 7.31
N GLU A 47 15.62 13.82 7.72
CA GLU A 47 15.27 13.36 9.08
C GLU A 47 14.99 11.86 9.16
N GLY A 48 14.97 11.14 8.02
CA GLY A 48 14.65 9.72 7.92
C GLY A 48 13.69 9.43 6.77
N ILE A 49 13.07 8.26 6.80
CA ILE A 49 12.27 7.71 5.71
C ILE A 49 10.79 8.04 5.90
N ILE A 50 10.12 8.42 4.82
CA ILE A 50 8.67 8.48 4.69
C ILE A 50 8.21 7.16 4.06
N ALA A 51 7.33 6.40 4.71
CA ALA A 51 6.62 5.30 4.08
C ALA A 51 5.34 5.83 3.41
N ILE A 52 5.19 5.57 2.11
CA ILE A 52 4.03 5.99 1.33
C ILE A 52 3.16 4.77 1.03
N ASP A 53 1.94 4.81 1.54
CA ASP A 53 1.00 3.69 1.63
C ASP A 53 1.58 2.48 2.39
N THR A 54 0.72 1.67 2.97
CA THR A 54 1.14 0.62 3.89
C THR A 54 0.54 -0.75 3.54
N GLY A 55 -0.02 -0.89 2.34
CA GLY A 55 -0.59 -2.14 1.88
C GLY A 55 -1.90 -2.52 2.58
N GLU A 56 -2.30 -3.77 2.41
CA GLU A 56 -3.60 -4.27 2.81
C GLU A 56 -3.59 -5.04 4.15
N SER A 57 -2.40 -5.31 4.71
CA SER A 57 -2.25 -6.01 6.00
C SER A 57 -0.95 -5.67 6.71
N ILE A 58 -0.91 -5.98 8.00
CA ILE A 58 0.30 -5.89 8.83
C ILE A 58 1.43 -6.75 8.24
N GLU A 59 1.10 -7.96 7.81
CA GLU A 59 2.08 -8.92 7.28
C GLU A 59 2.69 -8.41 5.97
N GLU A 60 1.86 -7.85 5.08
CA GLU A 60 2.33 -7.25 3.82
C GLU A 60 3.31 -6.10 4.08
N MET A 61 2.97 -5.20 5.01
CA MET A 61 3.85 -4.08 5.34
C MET A 61 5.11 -4.50 6.08
N ARG A 62 5.05 -5.53 6.94
CA ARG A 62 6.26 -6.11 7.57
C ARG A 62 7.22 -6.67 6.51
N ALA A 63 6.69 -7.36 5.50
CA ALA A 63 7.49 -7.83 4.38
C ALA A 63 8.12 -6.66 3.60
N ALA A 64 7.38 -5.59 3.36
CA ALA A 64 7.91 -4.39 2.70
C ALA A 64 9.01 -3.71 3.51
N ILE A 65 8.86 -3.61 4.82
CA ILE A 65 9.90 -3.09 5.72
C ILE A 65 11.14 -4.00 5.70
N ALA A 66 10.97 -5.32 5.70
CA ALA A 66 12.09 -6.26 5.63
C ALA A 66 12.89 -6.09 4.32
N GLU A 67 12.22 -5.87 3.18
CA GLU A 67 12.90 -5.55 1.92
C GLU A 67 13.61 -4.19 1.99
N LEU A 68 12.99 -3.16 2.54
CA LEU A 68 13.64 -1.86 2.75
C LEU A 68 14.94 -2.00 3.57
N ARG A 69 14.92 -2.84 4.61
CA ARG A 69 16.09 -3.07 5.49
C ARG A 69 17.26 -3.78 4.80
N THR A 70 17.05 -4.33 3.59
CA THR A 70 18.17 -4.84 2.77
C THR A 70 19.01 -3.74 2.15
N VAL A 71 18.49 -2.50 2.08
CA VAL A 71 19.14 -1.37 1.41
C VAL A 71 19.42 -0.17 2.32
N THR A 72 18.74 -0.06 3.46
CA THR A 72 18.95 1.04 4.42
C THR A 72 18.50 0.70 5.83
N ASP A 73 19.26 1.20 6.82
CA ASP A 73 18.92 1.12 8.25
C ASP A 73 18.32 2.45 8.77
N GLU A 74 18.09 3.43 7.89
CA GLU A 74 17.55 4.71 8.28
C GLU A 74 16.12 4.56 8.84
N PRO A 75 15.80 5.32 9.93
CA PRO A 75 14.51 5.16 10.58
C PRO A 75 13.34 5.64 9.72
N VAL A 76 12.22 4.91 9.76
CA VAL A 76 10.96 5.45 9.30
C VAL A 76 10.46 6.48 10.34
N VAL A 77 10.20 7.71 9.90
CA VAL A 77 9.81 8.84 10.77
C VAL A 77 8.42 9.38 10.44
N ALA A 78 7.88 9.01 9.30
CA ALA A 78 6.55 9.42 8.87
C ALA A 78 5.91 8.36 7.97
N VAL A 79 4.58 8.36 7.96
CA VAL A 79 3.74 7.65 6.99
C VAL A 79 2.92 8.69 6.23
N LEU A 80 2.80 8.55 4.92
CA LEU A 80 1.92 9.33 4.07
C LEU A 80 0.94 8.39 3.36
N LEU A 81 -0.35 8.53 3.66
CA LEU A 81 -1.42 7.75 3.07
C LEU A 81 -2.01 8.52 1.89
N THR A 82 -1.91 7.96 0.68
CA THR A 82 -2.39 8.61 -0.54
C THR A 82 -3.91 8.55 -0.67
N HIS A 83 -4.52 7.47 -0.19
CA HIS A 83 -5.96 7.26 -0.20
C HIS A 83 -6.37 6.15 0.80
N PHE A 84 -7.65 5.78 0.87
CA PHE A 84 -8.16 4.94 1.95
C PHE A 84 -7.96 3.42 1.77
N HIS A 85 -7.50 2.92 0.61
CA HIS A 85 -7.42 1.47 0.36
C HIS A 85 -6.22 0.81 1.04
N TYR A 86 -5.02 1.32 0.79
CA TYR A 86 -3.76 0.66 1.16
C TYR A 86 -3.17 1.22 2.46
N VAL A 87 -3.95 1.13 3.52
CA VAL A 87 -3.66 1.75 4.82
C VAL A 87 -3.60 0.75 5.97
N SER A 88 -3.91 -0.53 5.69
CA SER A 88 -4.11 -1.55 6.74
C SER A 88 -2.82 -2.11 7.34
N GLY A 89 -1.67 -1.79 6.78
CA GLY A 89 -0.37 -2.15 7.35
C GLY A 89 0.25 -1.09 8.25
N THR A 90 -0.43 0.03 8.53
CA THR A 90 0.16 1.16 9.28
C THR A 90 0.68 0.76 10.67
N GLN A 91 0.02 -0.19 11.34
CA GLN A 91 0.48 -0.71 12.63
C GLN A 91 1.87 -1.36 12.54
N ALA A 92 2.20 -2.02 11.41
CA ALA A 92 3.52 -2.62 11.23
C ALA A 92 4.64 -1.58 11.24
N VAL A 93 4.39 -0.38 10.71
CA VAL A 93 5.35 0.73 10.78
C VAL A 93 5.53 1.20 12.22
N LEU A 94 4.44 1.35 12.97
CA LEU A 94 4.50 1.73 14.37
C LEU A 94 5.27 0.70 15.21
N ASP A 95 4.98 -0.59 15.00
CA ASP A 95 5.65 -1.70 15.69
C ASP A 95 7.17 -1.71 15.39
N GLU A 96 7.55 -1.50 14.15
CA GLU A 96 8.96 -1.43 13.74
C GLU A 96 9.68 -0.24 14.40
N VAL A 97 9.06 0.93 14.40
CA VAL A 97 9.63 2.11 15.07
C VAL A 97 9.75 1.89 16.57
N ALA A 98 8.75 1.28 17.22
CA ALA A 98 8.81 0.93 18.63
C ALA A 98 9.95 -0.04 18.94
N ALA A 99 10.10 -1.08 18.14
CA ALA A 99 11.12 -2.11 18.30
C ALA A 99 12.55 -1.57 18.09
N THR A 100 12.75 -0.68 17.13
CA THR A 100 14.08 -0.18 16.75
C THR A 100 14.50 1.09 17.47
N ARG A 101 13.55 1.94 17.90
CA ARG A 101 13.79 3.27 18.45
C ARG A 101 13.08 3.55 19.78
N GLY A 102 12.26 2.61 20.24
CA GLY A 102 11.51 2.68 21.49
C GLY A 102 10.17 3.42 21.38
N GLU A 103 9.36 3.26 22.42
CA GLU A 103 7.98 3.75 22.50
C GLU A 103 7.84 5.27 22.30
N ALA A 104 8.81 6.05 22.77
CA ALA A 104 8.78 7.51 22.60
C ALA A 104 8.86 7.92 21.11
N ALA A 105 9.69 7.22 20.32
CA ALA A 105 9.79 7.45 18.89
C ALA A 105 8.52 6.98 18.16
N ALA A 106 7.96 5.84 18.57
CA ALA A 106 6.70 5.35 18.03
C ALA A 106 5.54 6.33 18.30
N ALA A 107 5.45 6.85 19.51
CA ALA A 107 4.45 7.87 19.87
C ALA A 107 4.62 9.21 19.10
N ALA A 108 5.82 9.48 18.59
CA ALA A 108 6.13 10.67 17.78
C ALA A 108 5.96 10.42 16.27
N LEU A 109 5.64 9.18 15.83
CA LEU A 109 5.43 8.86 14.43
C LEU A 109 4.26 9.68 13.85
N ARG A 110 4.53 10.41 12.77
CA ARG A 110 3.52 11.23 12.11
C ARG A 110 2.89 10.44 10.98
N ILE A 111 1.57 10.29 11.04
CA ILE A 111 0.76 9.67 9.99
C ILE A 111 -0.01 10.78 9.31
N TRP A 112 0.33 11.04 8.04
CA TRP A 112 -0.29 12.05 7.20
C TRP A 112 -1.31 11.41 6.28
N GLY A 113 -2.44 12.08 6.05
CA GLY A 113 -3.45 11.61 5.11
C GLY A 113 -4.59 12.60 4.94
N HIS A 114 -5.39 12.39 3.90
CA HIS A 114 -6.58 13.21 3.66
C HIS A 114 -7.60 13.02 4.78
N ALA A 115 -8.25 14.10 5.23
CA ALA A 115 -9.25 14.08 6.31
C ALA A 115 -10.44 13.14 6.04
N GLY A 116 -10.72 12.82 4.79
CA GLY A 116 -11.79 11.91 4.38
C GLY A 116 -11.47 10.41 4.45
N ILE A 117 -10.27 9.99 4.83
CA ILE A 117 -9.87 8.57 4.81
C ILE A 117 -10.79 7.72 5.70
N ASP A 118 -11.03 8.12 6.94
CA ASP A 118 -11.89 7.38 7.88
C ASP A 118 -13.33 7.26 7.38
N ALA A 119 -13.89 8.37 6.88
CA ALA A 119 -15.25 8.38 6.35
C ALA A 119 -15.39 7.45 5.14
N ASN A 120 -14.43 7.46 4.23
CA ASN A 120 -14.45 6.59 3.05
C ASN A 120 -14.26 5.11 3.42
N ARG A 121 -13.38 4.80 4.37
CA ARG A 121 -13.22 3.42 4.90
C ARG A 121 -14.52 2.93 5.53
N SER A 122 -15.13 3.72 6.39
CA SER A 122 -16.38 3.38 7.07
C SER A 122 -17.53 3.18 6.07
N ARG A 123 -17.59 4.03 5.04
CA ARG A 123 -18.56 3.90 3.97
C ARG A 123 -18.37 2.63 3.15
N ALA A 124 -17.13 2.32 2.77
CA ALA A 124 -16.79 1.10 2.01
C ALA A 124 -17.09 -0.16 2.82
N ALA A 125 -16.86 -0.17 4.13
CA ALA A 125 -17.15 -1.31 4.99
C ALA A 125 -18.65 -1.45 5.34
N GLY A 126 -19.39 -0.35 5.40
CA GLY A 126 -20.77 -0.27 5.88
C GLY A 126 -21.79 0.03 4.76
N GLU A 127 -22.00 1.31 4.47
CA GLU A 127 -23.09 1.78 3.59
C GLU A 127 -23.13 1.09 2.22
N ILE A 128 -21.98 0.95 1.58
CA ILE A 128 -21.85 0.32 0.25
C ILE A 128 -21.21 -1.05 0.30
N GLY A 129 -21.00 -1.63 1.50
CA GLY A 129 -20.17 -2.81 1.72
C GLY A 129 -20.50 -4.00 0.83
N THR A 130 -21.78 -4.32 0.66
CA THR A 130 -22.22 -5.44 -0.21
C THR A 130 -21.88 -5.17 -1.68
N ALA A 131 -22.15 -3.96 -2.17
CA ALA A 131 -21.87 -3.60 -3.56
C ALA A 131 -20.35 -3.51 -3.80
N TYR A 132 -19.62 -2.99 -2.81
CA TYR A 132 -18.16 -2.90 -2.84
C TYR A 132 -17.52 -4.30 -2.88
N ALA A 133 -17.94 -5.22 -2.00
CA ALA A 133 -17.44 -6.60 -1.97
C ALA A 133 -17.72 -7.33 -3.29
N ARG A 134 -18.92 -7.15 -3.87
CA ARG A 134 -19.24 -7.69 -5.19
C ARG A 134 -18.31 -7.13 -6.27
N GLY A 135 -18.05 -5.82 -6.25
CA GLY A 135 -17.12 -5.19 -7.19
C GLY A 135 -15.70 -5.76 -7.10
N LEU A 136 -15.22 -6.06 -5.88
CA LEU A 136 -13.92 -6.70 -5.67
C LEU A 136 -13.87 -8.11 -6.28
N VAL A 137 -14.93 -8.92 -6.10
CA VAL A 137 -15.03 -10.26 -6.73
C VAL A 137 -14.92 -10.15 -8.26
N GLU A 138 -15.65 -9.23 -8.87
CA GLU A 138 -15.67 -9.05 -10.32
C GLU A 138 -14.34 -8.45 -10.84
N GLN A 139 -13.77 -7.48 -10.12
CA GLN A 139 -12.57 -6.77 -10.56
C GLN A 139 -11.29 -7.59 -10.42
N PHE A 140 -11.16 -8.34 -9.34
CA PHE A 140 -9.93 -9.03 -8.97
C PHE A 140 -10.04 -10.55 -9.03
N ALA A 141 -11.15 -11.08 -9.53
CA ALA A 141 -11.38 -12.52 -9.67
C ALA A 141 -11.09 -13.30 -8.36
N ILE A 142 -11.42 -12.72 -7.19
CA ILE A 142 -11.01 -13.23 -5.87
C ILE A 142 -11.52 -14.63 -5.52
N VAL A 143 -12.49 -15.14 -6.27
CA VAL A 143 -13.03 -16.50 -6.11
C VAL A 143 -12.37 -17.52 -7.05
N MET A 144 -11.50 -17.07 -7.94
CA MET A 144 -10.77 -17.94 -8.84
C MET A 144 -9.44 -18.40 -8.20
N PRO A 145 -8.97 -19.61 -8.54
CA PRO A 145 -7.64 -20.02 -8.10
C PRO A 145 -6.56 -19.10 -8.68
N THR A 146 -5.50 -18.89 -7.93
CA THR A 146 -4.33 -18.10 -8.36
C THR A 146 -3.34 -18.91 -9.19
N GLU A 147 -3.49 -20.24 -9.21
CA GLU A 147 -2.61 -21.18 -9.91
C GLU A 147 -3.45 -22.27 -10.61
N GLY A 148 -2.81 -22.98 -11.55
CA GLY A 148 -3.40 -24.08 -12.29
C GLY A 148 -3.98 -23.68 -13.63
N GLU A 149 -4.67 -24.61 -14.27
CA GLU A 149 -5.24 -24.46 -15.63
C GLU A 149 -6.31 -23.37 -15.65
N ASP A 150 -7.16 -23.32 -14.64
CA ASP A 150 -8.23 -22.32 -14.47
C ASP A 150 -7.80 -21.12 -13.61
N GLY A 151 -6.50 -20.98 -13.33
CA GLY A 151 -5.96 -19.91 -12.51
C GLY A 151 -5.97 -18.55 -13.20
N THR A 152 -6.06 -17.48 -12.41
CA THR A 152 -5.89 -16.12 -12.91
C THR A 152 -4.46 -15.91 -13.40
N VAL A 153 -4.28 -15.20 -14.52
CA VAL A 153 -2.95 -14.84 -15.03
C VAL A 153 -2.31 -13.77 -14.13
N ASN A 154 -3.04 -12.70 -13.90
CA ASN A 154 -2.79 -11.65 -12.93
C ASN A 154 -4.07 -10.78 -12.83
N VAL A 155 -4.11 -9.87 -11.88
CA VAL A 155 -5.25 -8.97 -11.67
C VAL A 155 -4.98 -7.54 -12.13
N GLY A 156 -4.01 -7.38 -13.03
CA GLY A 156 -3.66 -6.12 -13.68
C GLY A 156 -2.63 -5.30 -12.91
N LEU A 157 -2.89 -4.96 -11.66
CA LEU A 157 -1.98 -4.17 -10.80
C LEU A 157 -1.22 -5.02 -9.78
N GLY A 158 -1.54 -6.32 -9.67
CA GLY A 158 -0.87 -7.31 -8.85
C GLY A 158 -1.01 -8.70 -9.46
N LEU A 159 -0.28 -9.68 -8.94
CA LEU A 159 -0.40 -11.08 -9.39
C LEU A 159 -1.71 -11.71 -8.91
N ALA A 160 -2.14 -11.38 -7.71
CA ALA A 160 -3.39 -11.85 -7.10
C ALA A 160 -3.99 -10.76 -6.22
N TRP A 161 -5.24 -10.90 -5.85
CA TRP A 161 -5.91 -10.03 -4.87
C TRP A 161 -5.13 -9.94 -3.55
N HIS A 162 -4.78 -11.08 -2.99
CA HIS A 162 -3.89 -11.19 -1.84
C HIS A 162 -2.76 -12.16 -2.14
N ASN A 163 -1.55 -11.81 -1.77
CA ASN A 163 -0.44 -12.75 -1.80
C ASN A 163 -0.56 -13.68 -0.59
N ALA A 164 -0.71 -14.98 -0.83
CA ALA A 164 -0.95 -15.99 0.22
C ALA A 164 0.14 -16.03 1.31
N GLU A 165 1.37 -15.58 1.02
CA GLU A 165 2.45 -15.49 2.00
C GLU A 165 2.16 -14.48 3.12
N HIS A 166 1.23 -13.54 2.91
CA HIS A 166 0.84 -12.53 3.90
C HIS A 166 -0.37 -12.94 4.74
N ALA A 167 -0.82 -14.21 4.66
CA ALA A 167 -1.86 -14.69 5.57
C ALA A 167 -1.39 -14.54 7.04
N PRO A 168 -2.28 -14.16 7.99
CA PRO A 168 -3.74 -14.11 7.91
C PRO A 168 -4.35 -12.75 7.47
N PHE A 169 -3.61 -11.82 6.91
CA PHE A 169 -4.06 -10.49 6.43
C PHE A 169 -4.64 -9.62 7.56
N THR A 170 -3.89 -9.53 8.65
CA THR A 170 -4.30 -8.78 9.84
C THR A 170 -4.46 -7.29 9.54
N GLN A 171 -5.61 -6.75 9.90
CA GLN A 171 -5.93 -5.34 9.72
C GLN A 171 -5.30 -4.49 10.81
N GLY A 172 -4.40 -3.58 10.45
CA GLY A 172 -3.67 -2.71 11.35
C GLY A 172 -3.73 -1.24 10.93
N TYR A 173 -4.90 -0.77 10.54
CA TYR A 173 -5.11 0.64 10.22
C TYR A 173 -4.96 1.52 11.45
N LEU A 174 -4.17 2.58 11.32
CA LEU A 174 -4.09 3.70 12.24
C LEU A 174 -4.54 4.97 11.54
N ALA A 175 -5.42 5.72 12.18
CA ALA A 175 -5.92 6.97 11.64
C ALA A 175 -4.80 8.00 11.46
N PRO A 176 -4.84 8.87 10.42
CA PRO A 176 -3.91 9.97 10.29
C PRO A 176 -3.88 10.85 11.54
N THR A 177 -2.67 11.12 12.05
CA THR A 177 -2.46 12.06 13.15
C THR A 177 -2.39 13.50 12.65
N HIS A 178 -2.13 13.68 11.35
CA HIS A 178 -2.04 14.94 10.65
C HIS A 178 -2.85 14.83 9.36
N THR A 179 -3.81 15.73 9.16
CA THR A 179 -4.72 15.68 8.02
C THR A 179 -4.66 16.93 7.18
N PHE A 180 -5.01 16.78 5.90
CA PHE A 180 -5.25 17.85 4.94
C PHE A 180 -6.53 17.56 4.17
N ASP A 181 -7.18 18.59 3.61
CA ASP A 181 -8.43 18.50 2.85
C ASP A 181 -8.42 19.33 1.56
N ALA A 182 -7.30 19.97 1.26
CA ALA A 182 -7.04 20.77 0.06
C ALA A 182 -5.60 20.58 -0.41
N ASP A 183 -5.32 21.07 -1.62
CA ASP A 183 -3.95 21.17 -2.13
C ASP A 183 -3.09 21.96 -1.15
N THR A 184 -1.95 21.42 -0.79
CA THR A 184 -1.13 21.99 0.28
C THR A 184 0.35 21.63 0.14
N HIS A 185 1.19 22.40 0.81
CA HIS A 185 2.61 22.12 1.00
C HIS A 185 2.84 21.66 2.44
N LEU A 186 3.50 20.54 2.61
CA LEU A 186 3.79 19.92 3.91
C LEU A 186 5.31 19.81 4.11
N ARG A 187 5.75 19.89 5.35
CA ARG A 187 7.11 19.55 5.72
C ARG A 187 7.12 18.17 6.37
N ILE A 188 7.64 17.15 5.66
CA ILE A 188 7.65 15.75 6.13
C ILE A 188 9.08 15.22 6.03
N ALA A 189 9.63 14.68 7.12
CA ALA A 189 10.99 14.13 7.19
C ALA A 189 12.07 15.08 6.67
N GLY A 190 11.88 16.40 6.83
CA GLY A 190 12.78 17.43 6.34
C GLY A 190 12.64 17.75 4.84
N LEU A 191 11.71 17.13 4.13
CA LEU A 191 11.38 17.42 2.73
C LEU A 191 10.21 18.39 2.63
N ASP A 192 10.21 19.22 1.58
CA ASP A 192 9.04 19.99 1.16
C ASP A 192 8.22 19.11 0.21
N VAL A 193 7.02 18.74 0.65
CA VAL A 193 6.12 17.82 -0.05
C VAL A 193 4.91 18.61 -0.53
N GLU A 194 4.73 18.69 -1.84
CA GLU A 194 3.51 19.21 -2.44
C GLU A 194 2.47 18.10 -2.55
N VAL A 195 1.30 18.34 -1.99
CA VAL A 195 0.16 17.44 -2.06
C VAL A 195 -0.91 18.09 -2.92
N THR A 196 -1.28 17.43 -4.01
CA THR A 196 -2.35 17.87 -4.90
C THR A 196 -3.47 16.84 -4.89
N LEU A 197 -4.68 17.28 -4.61
CA LEU A 197 -5.84 16.39 -4.61
C LEU A 197 -6.18 15.98 -6.04
N ALA A 198 -6.31 14.68 -6.27
CA ALA A 198 -6.79 14.19 -7.55
C ALA A 198 -8.18 14.79 -7.83
N PRO A 199 -8.46 15.26 -9.06
CA PRO A 199 -9.76 15.77 -9.40
C PRO A 199 -10.82 14.71 -9.15
N ARG A 200 -11.94 15.09 -8.54
CA ARG A 200 -13.06 14.17 -8.27
C ARG A 200 -13.50 13.53 -9.58
N THR A 201 -13.28 12.24 -9.71
CA THR A 201 -13.89 11.47 -10.80
C THR A 201 -15.41 11.42 -10.61
N PRO A 202 -16.23 11.33 -11.69
CA PRO A 202 -17.68 11.24 -11.57
C PRO A 202 -18.21 10.10 -10.69
N THR A 203 -17.39 9.10 -10.41
CA THR A 203 -17.69 7.95 -9.54
C THR A 203 -17.62 8.25 -8.05
N THR A 204 -17.24 9.46 -7.64
CA THR A 204 -17.12 9.87 -6.23
C THR A 204 -18.21 10.83 -5.76
N ARG A 205 -19.33 10.95 -6.50
CA ARG A 205 -20.52 11.67 -6.08
C ARG A 205 -21.53 10.78 -5.36
#